data_1892006c71e149d1cc62c7c912ac45ef
#
_entry.id   1892006c71e149d1cc62c7c912ac45ef
#
_cell.length_a   1.000
_cell.length_b   1.000
_cell.length_c   1.000
_cell.angle_alpha   90.00
_cell.angle_beta   90.00
_cell.angle_gamma   90.00
#
_symmetry.space_group_name_H-M   'P 1'
#
loop_
_entity.id
_entity.type
_entity.pdbx_description
1 polymer ?
#
loop_
_entity_poly.entity_id
_entity_poly.type
_entity_poly.pdbx_seq_one_letter_code
_entity_poly.pdbx_strand_id
1 'polypeptide(L)'
;MQKYKLGKHEVRVCGKAVETDAGIELVHSASFIEFYGEIGKVSMKISGNADESDFAAYVGVFLNEGDTPETVWKIQDGLHHYEICWTSEKKNTVVKVMKLTEMQYGAVQIHSVDTDGNIKPTEPKERKLLFIGDSITAGYGVNGEQSDTVFTTKTEDVTKAYPYLTAKEVSADPVSYTHLRA
;
A
#
# COMPACT_ATOMS: atom_id res chain seq x y z
N MET A 1 6.24 13.97 18.40
CA MET A 1 5.47 13.43 17.27
C MET A 1 4.01 13.32 17.66
N GLN A 2 3.11 13.65 16.76
CA GLN A 2 1.67 13.46 16.94
C GLN A 2 1.30 12.07 16.44
N LYS A 3 0.42 11.39 17.19
CA LYS A 3 -0.07 10.07 16.82
C LYS A 3 -1.51 10.16 16.33
N TYR A 4 -1.75 9.69 15.14
CA TYR A 4 -3.08 9.59 14.54
C TYR A 4 -3.54 8.12 14.57
N LYS A 5 -4.64 7.84 15.28
CA LYS A 5 -5.40 6.62 15.08
C LYS A 5 -6.06 6.75 13.70
N LEU A 6 -5.88 5.78 12.83
CA LEU A 6 -6.35 5.92 11.46
C LEU A 6 -7.84 5.67 11.31
N GLY A 7 -8.47 6.58 10.58
CA GLY A 7 -9.81 6.50 10.04
C GLY A 7 -9.88 7.32 8.74
N LYS A 8 -11.04 7.35 8.10
CA LYS A 8 -11.26 8.09 6.83
C LYS A 8 -11.15 9.61 6.96
N HIS A 9 -11.09 10.14 8.18
CA HIS A 9 -10.91 11.57 8.42
C HIS A 9 -9.45 12.01 8.40
N GLU A 10 -8.53 11.10 8.71
CA GLU A 10 -7.10 11.37 8.76
C GLU A 10 -6.40 11.05 7.44
N VAL A 11 -6.91 10.06 6.71
CA VAL A 11 -6.31 9.58 5.46
C VAL A 11 -7.37 9.28 4.40
N ARG A 12 -7.02 9.47 3.15
CA ARG A 12 -7.79 8.93 2.04
C ARG A 12 -7.58 7.42 1.94
N VAL A 13 -8.66 6.68 1.78
CA VAL A 13 -8.65 5.23 1.59
C VAL A 13 -9.14 4.91 0.18
N CYS A 14 -8.41 4.09 -0.55
CA CYS A 14 -8.78 3.65 -1.90
C CYS A 14 -8.59 2.14 -2.07
N GLY A 15 -9.33 1.57 -3.02
CA GLY A 15 -9.33 0.14 -3.27
C GLY A 15 -10.19 -0.66 -2.30
N LYS A 16 -9.92 -1.95 -2.20
CA LYS A 16 -10.60 -2.85 -1.25
C LYS A 16 -9.89 -2.82 0.09
N ALA A 17 -10.27 -1.85 0.89
CA ALA A 17 -9.81 -1.66 2.27
C ALA A 17 -11.00 -1.54 3.21
N VAL A 18 -10.82 -1.91 4.47
CA VAL A 18 -11.85 -1.93 5.50
C VAL A 18 -11.40 -1.05 6.68
N GLU A 19 -12.27 -0.16 7.11
CA GLU A 19 -12.08 0.55 8.38
C GLU A 19 -12.52 -0.37 9.52
N THR A 20 -11.65 -0.54 10.51
CA THR A 20 -11.84 -1.39 11.68
C THR A 20 -11.64 -0.58 12.96
N ASP A 21 -11.99 -1.14 14.10
CA ASP A 21 -11.66 -0.52 15.40
C ASP A 21 -10.16 -0.37 15.63
N ALA A 22 -9.34 -1.15 14.93
CA ALA A 22 -7.89 -1.13 15.01
C ALA A 22 -7.23 -0.15 14.04
N GLY A 23 -7.95 0.39 13.05
CA GLY A 23 -7.44 1.29 12.01
C GLY A 23 -7.93 0.89 10.60
N ILE A 24 -7.07 0.95 9.61
CA ILE A 24 -7.41 0.61 8.21
C ILE A 24 -6.74 -0.71 7.82
N GLU A 25 -7.54 -1.66 7.35
CA GLU A 25 -7.05 -2.92 6.79
C GLU A 25 -7.03 -2.85 5.26
N LEU A 26 -5.86 -3.02 4.66
CA LEU A 26 -5.66 -3.15 3.22
C LEU A 26 -5.80 -4.63 2.84
N VAL A 27 -6.85 -4.97 2.09
CA VAL A 27 -7.20 -6.38 1.80
C VAL A 27 -6.65 -6.83 0.45
N HIS A 28 -7.04 -6.17 -0.64
CA HIS A 28 -6.60 -6.53 -1.99
C HIS A 28 -5.39 -5.73 -2.45
N SER A 29 -4.70 -6.22 -3.48
CA SER A 29 -3.66 -5.47 -4.19
C SER A 29 -4.20 -4.14 -4.72
N ALA A 30 -3.35 -3.13 -4.84
CA ALA A 30 -3.67 -1.75 -5.16
C ALA A 30 -4.61 -1.04 -4.15
N SER A 31 -4.98 -1.64 -3.01
CA SER A 31 -5.58 -0.89 -1.92
C SER A 31 -4.52 -0.05 -1.20
N PHE A 32 -4.87 1.18 -0.86
CA PHE A 32 -3.92 2.10 -0.24
C PHE A 32 -4.58 3.10 0.70
N ILE A 33 -3.77 3.66 1.59
CA ILE A 33 -4.03 4.91 2.26
C ILE A 33 -3.13 6.00 1.69
N GLU A 34 -3.63 7.24 1.69
CA GLU A 34 -2.89 8.40 1.22
C GLU A 34 -3.24 9.65 2.05
N PHE A 35 -2.22 10.40 2.40
CA PHE A 35 -2.35 11.66 3.12
C PHE A 35 -1.24 12.63 2.74
N TYR A 36 -1.40 13.89 3.09
CA TYR A 36 -0.39 14.91 2.90
C TYR A 36 -0.24 15.80 4.14
N GLY A 37 0.90 16.44 4.24
CA GLY A 37 1.19 17.42 5.29
C GLY A 37 2.57 18.04 5.15
N GLU A 38 2.83 19.08 5.93
CA GLU A 38 4.17 19.64 6.10
C GLU A 38 4.90 18.82 7.18
N ILE A 39 5.58 17.76 6.74
CA ILE A 39 6.14 16.70 7.58
C ILE A 39 7.58 16.37 7.17
N GLY A 40 8.41 16.03 8.14
CA GLY A 40 9.77 15.52 7.94
C GLY A 40 9.96 14.11 8.49
N LYS A 41 9.11 13.72 9.45
CA LYS A 41 9.19 12.42 10.10
C LYS A 41 7.84 11.72 10.05
N VAL A 42 7.83 10.52 9.48
CA VAL A 42 6.65 9.67 9.40
C VAL A 42 7.02 8.25 9.75
N SER A 43 6.27 7.67 10.65
CA SER A 43 6.32 6.25 10.95
C SER A 43 4.93 5.68 11.14
N MET A 44 4.78 4.38 11.01
CA MET A 44 3.51 3.69 11.14
C MET A 44 3.61 2.46 12.01
N LYS A 45 2.53 2.15 12.71
CA LYS A 45 2.33 0.83 13.31
C LYS A 45 1.49 -0.01 12.38
N ILE A 46 2.06 -1.09 11.90
CA ILE A 46 1.43 -2.01 10.95
C ILE A 46 1.52 -3.43 11.53
N SER A 47 0.45 -4.19 11.39
CA SER A 47 0.46 -5.62 11.64
C SER A 47 0.02 -6.39 10.41
N GLY A 48 0.55 -7.59 10.27
CA GLY A 48 0.14 -8.57 9.30
C GLY A 48 -0.05 -9.93 9.98
N ASN A 49 -0.51 -10.87 9.20
CA ASN A 49 -0.58 -12.28 9.55
C ASN A 49 0.32 -13.09 8.61
N ALA A 50 1.48 -12.52 8.30
CA ALA A 50 2.43 -13.18 7.43
C ALA A 50 2.96 -14.44 8.10
N ASP A 51 2.86 -15.53 7.40
CA ASP A 51 3.74 -16.67 7.58
C ASP A 51 5.20 -16.22 7.39
N GLU A 52 6.17 -16.79 8.11
CA GLU A 52 7.61 -16.54 7.90
C GLU A 52 8.08 -16.99 6.50
N SER A 53 7.18 -17.57 5.73
CA SER A 53 7.39 -18.07 4.37
C SER A 53 7.72 -16.97 3.35
N ASP A 54 8.11 -17.39 2.18
CA ASP A 54 8.29 -16.53 0.99
C ASP A 54 6.97 -15.95 0.43
N PHE A 55 5.87 -16.12 1.16
CA PHE A 55 4.50 -15.74 0.78
C PHE A 55 3.87 -14.64 1.66
N ALA A 56 4.67 -13.80 2.27
CA ALA A 56 4.18 -12.66 3.04
C ALA A 56 3.57 -11.57 2.15
N ALA A 57 2.72 -10.71 2.74
CA ALA A 57 2.26 -9.49 2.10
C ALA A 57 3.40 -8.48 1.95
N TYR A 58 3.41 -7.73 0.84
CA TYR A 58 4.31 -6.62 0.62
C TYR A 58 3.55 -5.30 0.47
N VAL A 59 4.16 -4.24 0.96
CA VAL A 59 3.63 -2.87 0.91
C VAL A 59 4.67 -1.94 0.32
N GLY A 60 4.27 -1.16 -0.68
CA GLY A 60 5.06 -0.08 -1.24
C GLY A 60 4.71 1.26 -0.61
N VAL A 61 5.71 2.06 -0.32
CA VAL A 61 5.57 3.44 0.16
C VAL A 61 6.00 4.38 -0.94
N PHE A 62 5.12 5.29 -1.34
CA PHE A 62 5.35 6.28 -2.38
C PHE A 62 5.31 7.67 -1.78
N LEU A 63 6.23 8.52 -2.19
CA LEU A 63 6.29 9.92 -1.80
C LEU A 63 6.04 10.82 -3.00
N ASN A 64 5.25 11.88 -2.79
CA ASN A 64 5.01 12.95 -3.76
C ASN A 64 4.56 12.45 -5.15
N GLU A 65 3.66 11.44 -5.16
CA GLU A 65 3.13 10.82 -6.39
C GLU A 65 4.21 10.15 -7.27
N GLY A 66 5.34 9.78 -6.68
CA GLY A 66 6.41 9.07 -7.37
C GLY A 66 5.92 7.76 -8.01
N ASP A 67 6.51 7.40 -9.15
CA ASP A 67 6.14 6.22 -9.93
C ASP A 67 6.70 4.92 -9.35
N THR A 68 7.79 5.04 -8.64
CA THR A 68 8.46 3.94 -7.95
C THR A 68 8.32 4.10 -6.44
N PRO A 69 8.14 3.02 -5.69
CA PRO A 69 8.13 3.12 -4.24
C PRO A 69 9.49 3.56 -3.72
N GLU A 70 9.49 4.50 -2.78
CA GLU A 70 10.69 4.90 -2.02
C GLU A 70 11.25 3.72 -1.22
N THR A 71 10.34 2.90 -0.69
CA THR A 71 10.69 1.65 -0.01
C THR A 71 9.59 0.62 -0.18
N VAL A 72 9.97 -0.65 -0.09
CA VAL A 72 9.05 -1.79 -0.08
C VAL A 72 9.30 -2.60 1.19
N TRP A 73 8.23 -2.84 1.93
CA TRP A 73 8.29 -3.64 3.17
C TRP A 73 7.67 -5.00 2.97
N LYS A 74 8.40 -6.04 3.38
CA LYS A 74 7.82 -7.33 3.72
C LYS A 74 7.11 -7.17 5.07
N ILE A 75 5.82 -7.40 5.13
CA ILE A 75 5.05 -7.26 6.36
C ILE A 75 5.29 -8.48 7.23
N GLN A 76 5.72 -8.23 8.45
CA GLN A 76 6.00 -9.25 9.46
C GLN A 76 4.73 -9.65 10.20
N ASP A 77 4.72 -10.86 10.76
CA ASP A 77 3.66 -11.30 11.66
C ASP A 77 3.61 -10.44 12.93
N GLY A 78 2.40 -10.16 13.40
CA GLY A 78 2.18 -9.31 14.56
C GLY A 78 2.36 -7.81 14.30
N LEU A 79 2.47 -7.03 15.36
CA LEU A 79 2.52 -5.56 15.33
C LEU A 79 3.95 -5.05 15.32
N HIS A 80 4.33 -4.34 14.26
CA HIS A 80 5.66 -3.75 14.08
C HIS A 80 5.58 -2.26 13.79
N HIS A 81 6.72 -1.58 13.98
CA HIS A 81 6.90 -0.17 13.70
C HIS A 81 7.76 0.00 12.45
N TYR A 82 7.23 0.77 11.49
CA TYR A 82 7.86 1.02 10.19
C TYR A 82 8.13 2.51 10.02
N GLU A 83 9.38 2.88 9.74
CA GLU A 83 9.77 4.27 9.46
C GLU A 83 9.69 4.54 7.95
N ILE A 84 9.01 5.62 7.57
CA ILE A 84 8.78 5.98 6.16
C ILE A 84 9.74 7.07 5.71
N CYS A 85 9.79 8.13 6.46
CA CYS A 85 10.58 9.31 6.13
C CYS A 85 11.23 9.84 7.40
N TRP A 86 12.50 10.18 7.31
CA TRP A 86 13.25 10.70 8.43
C TRP A 86 14.18 11.82 7.99
N THR A 87 13.68 13.06 8.00
CA THR A 87 14.46 14.26 7.75
C THR A 87 14.24 15.29 8.85
N SER A 88 15.22 16.14 9.08
CA SER A 88 15.10 17.26 10.01
C SER A 88 14.30 18.44 9.45
N GLU A 89 14.16 18.50 8.13
CA GLU A 89 13.45 19.57 7.42
C GLU A 89 12.05 19.12 7.04
N LYS A 90 11.04 19.85 7.50
CA LYS A 90 9.65 19.60 7.09
C LYS A 90 9.41 20.14 5.70
N LYS A 91 8.71 19.33 4.88
CA LYS A 91 8.30 19.69 3.52
C LYS A 91 6.88 19.25 3.28
N ASN A 92 6.19 19.92 2.38
CA ASN A 92 4.91 19.42 1.86
C ASN A 92 5.15 18.08 1.20
N THR A 93 4.67 17.03 1.83
CA THR A 93 4.89 15.65 1.42
C THR A 93 3.56 14.93 1.32
N VAL A 94 3.33 14.28 0.19
CA VAL A 94 2.26 13.29 0.01
C VAL A 94 2.85 11.92 0.31
N VAL A 95 2.19 11.16 1.17
CA VAL A 95 2.58 9.79 1.51
C VAL A 95 1.45 8.85 1.10
N LYS A 96 1.77 7.87 0.25
CA LYS A 96 0.89 6.78 -0.13
C LYS A 96 1.49 5.46 0.33
N VAL A 97 0.69 4.65 1.01
CA VAL A 97 1.05 3.31 1.46
C VAL A 97 0.10 2.31 0.82
N MET A 98 0.62 1.49 -0.08
CA MET A 98 -0.16 0.62 -0.96
C MET A 98 0.23 -0.85 -0.78
N LYS A 99 -0.78 -1.72 -0.66
CA LYS A 99 -0.58 -3.16 -0.70
C LYS A 99 -0.24 -3.60 -2.12
N LEU A 100 0.91 -4.23 -2.30
CA LEU A 100 1.42 -4.65 -3.61
C LEU A 100 0.93 -6.05 -4.01
N THR A 101 0.69 -6.91 -3.02
CA THR A 101 0.40 -8.33 -3.19
C THR A 101 -1.07 -8.66 -3.00
N GLU A 102 -1.49 -9.83 -3.47
CA GLU A 102 -2.86 -10.30 -3.39
C GLU A 102 -3.34 -10.61 -1.96
N MET A 103 -4.67 -10.72 -1.82
CA MET A 103 -5.36 -10.96 -0.57
C MET A 103 -4.93 -12.28 0.10
N GLN A 104 -4.67 -13.33 -0.66
CA GLN A 104 -4.30 -14.65 -0.14
C GLN A 104 -2.98 -14.66 0.66
N TYR A 105 -2.14 -13.65 0.44
CA TYR A 105 -0.86 -13.50 1.16
C TYR A 105 -0.98 -12.65 2.43
N GLY A 106 -2.20 -12.53 2.93
CA GLY A 106 -2.51 -11.83 4.16
C GLY A 106 -3.01 -10.40 3.96
N ALA A 107 -3.79 -9.93 4.90
CA ALA A 107 -4.20 -8.54 5.02
C ALA A 107 -3.11 -7.73 5.73
N VAL A 108 -3.14 -6.43 5.51
CA VAL A 108 -2.21 -5.47 6.14
C VAL A 108 -3.02 -4.48 6.95
N GLN A 109 -2.94 -4.57 8.27
CA GLN A 109 -3.63 -3.67 9.19
C GLN A 109 -2.74 -2.50 9.57
N ILE A 110 -3.11 -1.29 9.17
CA ILE A 110 -2.43 -0.05 9.56
C ILE A 110 -3.15 0.54 10.76
N HIS A 111 -2.50 0.56 11.93
CA HIS A 111 -3.10 0.97 13.20
C HIS A 111 -2.99 2.46 13.47
N SER A 112 -1.83 3.04 13.20
CA SER A 112 -1.58 4.46 13.43
C SER A 112 -0.48 5.00 12.54
N VAL A 113 -0.53 6.32 12.33
CA VAL A 113 0.55 7.13 11.78
C VAL A 113 1.07 8.05 12.87
N ASP A 114 2.38 8.09 13.05
CA ASP A 114 3.07 9.01 13.93
C ASP A 114 3.86 10.00 13.08
N THR A 115 3.62 11.31 13.22
CA THR A 115 4.27 12.35 12.42
C THR A 115 4.72 13.53 13.28
N ASP A 116 5.59 14.37 12.75
CA ASP A 116 6.03 15.62 13.36
C ASP A 116 5.25 16.86 12.87
N GLY A 117 4.25 16.66 12.02
CA GLY A 117 3.35 17.68 11.49
C GLY A 117 1.90 17.22 11.41
N ASN A 118 1.01 18.12 11.01
CA ASN A 118 -0.39 17.79 10.79
C ASN A 118 -0.58 17.11 9.45
N ILE A 119 -1.43 16.09 9.41
CA ILE A 119 -1.81 15.41 8.20
C ILE A 119 -3.28 15.61 7.84
N LYS A 120 -3.57 15.47 6.54
CA LYS A 120 -4.92 15.53 5.98
C LYS A 120 -5.03 14.50 4.85
N PRO A 121 -6.23 13.96 4.61
CA PRO A 121 -6.46 13.11 3.43
C PRO A 121 -6.23 13.89 2.13
N THR A 122 -5.71 13.24 1.11
CA THR A 122 -5.70 13.77 -0.26
C THR A 122 -7.10 13.71 -0.87
N GLU A 123 -7.35 14.53 -1.89
CA GLU A 123 -8.60 14.45 -2.64
C GLU A 123 -8.67 13.18 -3.51
N PRO A 124 -9.82 12.53 -3.59
CA PRO A 124 -10.00 11.40 -4.51
C PRO A 124 -9.92 11.88 -5.96
N LYS A 125 -9.44 11.01 -6.85
CA LYS A 125 -9.52 11.28 -8.28
C LYS A 125 -10.97 11.25 -8.75
N GLU A 126 -11.27 12.02 -9.78
CA GLU A 126 -12.62 12.12 -10.36
C GLU A 126 -13.14 10.76 -10.87
N ARG A 127 -12.24 9.96 -11.41
CA ARG A 127 -12.55 8.64 -11.97
C ARG A 127 -12.01 7.52 -11.11
N LYS A 128 -12.76 6.42 -11.06
CA LYS A 128 -12.33 5.15 -10.47
C LYS A 128 -12.50 4.04 -11.50
N LEU A 129 -11.49 3.20 -11.64
CA LEU A 129 -11.52 2.04 -12.53
C LEU A 129 -11.49 0.77 -11.69
N LEU A 130 -12.53 -0.06 -11.86
CA LEU A 130 -12.59 -1.39 -11.27
C LEU A 130 -12.03 -2.41 -12.25
N PHE A 131 -11.01 -3.12 -11.84
CA PHE A 131 -10.41 -4.23 -12.57
C PHE A 131 -10.76 -5.54 -11.86
N ILE A 132 -11.38 -6.46 -12.59
CA ILE A 132 -11.71 -7.80 -12.11
C ILE A 132 -10.86 -8.77 -12.93
N GLY A 133 -10.05 -9.58 -12.25
CA GLY A 133 -9.16 -10.49 -12.95
C GLY A 133 -8.47 -11.48 -12.02
N ASP A 134 -7.35 -11.98 -12.46
CA ASP A 134 -6.57 -13.04 -11.83
C ASP A 134 -5.16 -12.54 -11.42
N SER A 135 -4.22 -13.46 -11.34
CA SER A 135 -2.81 -13.20 -11.00
C SER A 135 -2.11 -12.22 -11.93
N ILE A 136 -2.46 -12.18 -13.22
CA ILE A 136 -1.89 -11.19 -14.17
C ILE A 136 -2.34 -9.78 -13.78
N THR A 137 -3.57 -9.64 -13.35
CA THR A 137 -4.13 -8.36 -12.86
C THR A 137 -3.45 -7.90 -11.57
N ALA A 138 -2.99 -8.83 -10.74
CA ALA A 138 -2.25 -8.52 -9.51
C ALA A 138 -0.76 -8.24 -9.74
N GLY A 139 -0.21 -8.56 -10.91
CA GLY A 139 1.22 -8.42 -11.19
C GLY A 139 2.05 -9.59 -10.66
N TYR A 140 1.45 -10.79 -10.65
CA TYR A 140 2.12 -12.03 -10.23
C TYR A 140 3.40 -12.28 -11.02
N GLY A 141 4.54 -12.35 -10.31
CA GLY A 141 5.84 -12.64 -10.92
C GLY A 141 6.41 -11.51 -11.80
N VAL A 142 5.81 -10.31 -11.82
CA VAL A 142 6.22 -9.22 -12.73
C VAL A 142 7.65 -8.73 -12.48
N ASN A 143 8.17 -8.90 -11.27
CA ASN A 143 9.56 -8.59 -10.87
C ASN A 143 10.48 -9.81 -10.92
N GLY A 144 9.99 -10.98 -11.36
CA GLY A 144 10.77 -12.19 -11.47
C GLY A 144 11.75 -12.16 -12.64
N GLU A 145 12.82 -12.92 -12.52
CA GLU A 145 13.77 -13.16 -13.61
C GLU A 145 13.41 -14.43 -14.38
N GLN A 146 13.87 -14.55 -15.62
CA GLN A 146 13.62 -15.74 -16.44
C GLN A 146 14.22 -17.03 -15.83
N SER A 147 15.20 -16.88 -14.95
CA SER A 147 15.85 -17.96 -14.20
C SER A 147 15.04 -18.44 -13.00
N ASP A 148 14.04 -17.68 -12.56
CA ASP A 148 13.23 -18.03 -11.39
C ASP A 148 12.39 -19.27 -11.69
N THR A 149 12.59 -20.31 -10.89
CA THR A 149 11.86 -21.58 -11.01
C THR A 149 10.67 -21.68 -10.09
N VAL A 150 10.61 -20.82 -9.08
CA VAL A 150 9.55 -20.81 -8.06
C VAL A 150 9.10 -19.36 -7.83
N PHE A 151 7.79 -19.16 -7.82
CA PHE A 151 7.20 -17.88 -7.46
C PHE A 151 7.36 -17.60 -5.97
N THR A 152 7.65 -16.34 -5.65
CA THR A 152 7.55 -15.78 -4.30
C THR A 152 6.81 -14.45 -4.36
N THR A 153 6.15 -14.03 -3.28
CA THR A 153 5.43 -12.74 -3.24
C THR A 153 6.34 -11.52 -3.37
N LYS A 154 7.65 -11.70 -3.18
CA LYS A 154 8.66 -10.66 -3.46
C LYS A 154 8.66 -10.22 -4.93
N THR A 155 8.27 -11.13 -5.83
CA THR A 155 8.22 -10.86 -7.28
C THR A 155 6.88 -10.34 -7.77
N GLU A 156 5.89 -10.21 -6.88
CA GLU A 156 4.57 -9.66 -7.20
C GLU A 156 4.53 -8.16 -6.94
N ASP A 157 4.02 -7.40 -7.91
CA ASP A 157 3.92 -5.94 -7.80
C ASP A 157 2.79 -5.40 -8.68
N VAL A 158 1.66 -5.09 -8.06
CA VAL A 158 0.49 -4.55 -8.77
C VAL A 158 0.77 -3.23 -9.47
N THR A 159 1.76 -2.44 -9.04
CA THR A 159 2.08 -1.15 -9.65
C THR A 159 2.71 -1.27 -11.04
N LYS A 160 3.21 -2.46 -11.36
CA LYS A 160 3.76 -2.81 -12.68
C LYS A 160 2.78 -3.58 -13.56
N ALA A 161 1.60 -3.93 -13.02
CA ALA A 161 0.56 -4.61 -13.75
C ALA A 161 -0.32 -3.62 -14.54
N TYR A 162 -0.92 -4.11 -15.61
CA TYR A 162 -1.73 -3.29 -16.52
C TYR A 162 -2.85 -2.50 -15.84
N PRO A 163 -3.53 -2.97 -14.78
CA PRO A 163 -4.61 -2.20 -14.16
C PRO A 163 -4.12 -0.89 -13.55
N TYR A 164 -3.02 -0.97 -12.80
CA TYR A 164 -2.45 0.22 -12.17
C TYR A 164 -1.90 1.20 -13.20
N LEU A 165 -1.19 0.69 -14.21
CA LEU A 165 -0.63 1.50 -15.29
C LEU A 165 -1.73 2.19 -16.11
N THR A 166 -2.82 1.46 -16.43
CA THR A 166 -3.98 2.03 -17.13
C THR A 166 -4.67 3.10 -16.29
N ALA A 167 -4.94 2.83 -15.01
CA ALA A 167 -5.57 3.81 -14.13
C ALA A 167 -4.75 5.09 -14.00
N LYS A 168 -3.42 4.95 -13.93
CA LYS A 168 -2.49 6.07 -13.89
C LYS A 168 -2.56 6.90 -15.17
N GLU A 169 -2.49 6.26 -16.34
CA GLU A 169 -2.51 6.93 -17.64
C GLU A 169 -3.77 7.80 -17.85
N VAL A 170 -4.91 7.33 -17.35
CA VAL A 170 -6.18 8.07 -17.45
C VAL A 170 -6.52 8.91 -16.22
N SER A 171 -5.55 9.10 -15.30
CA SER A 171 -5.72 9.85 -14.06
C SER A 171 -6.91 9.37 -13.21
N ALA A 172 -7.06 8.05 -13.07
CA ALA A 172 -8.11 7.39 -12.28
C ALA A 172 -7.53 6.73 -11.01
N ASP A 173 -8.40 6.48 -10.03
CA ASP A 173 -8.08 5.64 -8.89
C ASP A 173 -8.26 4.16 -9.26
N PRO A 174 -7.25 3.30 -9.07
CA PRO A 174 -7.39 1.87 -9.33
C PRO A 174 -8.14 1.18 -8.19
N VAL A 175 -9.05 0.30 -8.54
CA VAL A 175 -9.66 -0.67 -7.63
C VAL A 175 -9.47 -2.05 -8.24
N SER A 176 -8.64 -2.87 -7.63
CA SER A 176 -8.38 -4.22 -8.09
C SER A 176 -9.20 -5.23 -7.27
N TYR A 177 -9.80 -6.17 -7.98
CA TYR A 177 -10.48 -7.34 -7.41
C TYR A 177 -9.95 -8.57 -8.11
N THR A 178 -9.00 -9.23 -7.48
CA THR A 178 -8.35 -10.41 -8.03
C THR A 178 -8.76 -11.64 -7.27
N HIS A 179 -8.93 -12.74 -8.00
CA HIS A 179 -9.21 -14.05 -7.43
C HIS A 179 -8.32 -15.07 -8.14
N LEU A 180 -7.37 -15.61 -7.39
CA LEU A 180 -6.58 -16.73 -7.87
C LEU A 180 -7.48 -17.97 -7.88
N ARG A 181 -7.53 -18.66 -9.00
CA ARG A 181 -8.00 -20.04 -9.03
C ARG A 181 -7.02 -20.90 -8.23
N ALA A 182 -7.57 -21.56 -7.23
CA ALA A 182 -6.90 -22.70 -6.60
C ALA A 182 -6.71 -23.82 -7.62
#